data_54e325988f8d8fe8d972771771cf9379
#
_entry.id   54e325988f8d8fe8d972771771cf9379
#
_cell.length_a   1.000
_cell.length_b   1.000
_cell.length_c   1.000
_cell.angle_alpha   90.00
_cell.angle_beta   90.00
_cell.angle_gamma   90.00
#
_symmetry.space_group_name_H-M   'P 1'
#
loop_
_entity.id
_entity.type
_entity.pdbx_description
1 polymer ?
#
loop_
_entity_poly.entity_id
_entity_poly.type
_entity_poly.pdbx_seq_one_letter_code
_entity_poly.pdbx_strand_id
1 'polypeptide(L)'
;MSSTSKPSARLRIRAGRTELEVALDDTPTVAALLEALPFESSAQTWGEEVYFDAPISVELEPHARQIVEPGTVCFWVEGSALALPFGPTPISTDGRPKLASRCNVLGRVLGDARALAKVRSGDKVRVEAA
;
A
#
# COMPACT_ATOMS: atom_id res chain seq x y z
N MET A 1 -27.94 7.70 8.43
CA MET A 1 -27.51 7.65 8.28
C MET A 1 -26.71 7.39 7.96
N SER A 2 -26.54 7.16 7.75
CA SER A 2 -25.86 6.93 7.48
C SER A 2 -25.03 6.84 7.27
N SER A 3 -24.95 6.86 7.03
CA SER A 3 -24.20 6.88 6.69
C SER A 3 -23.21 6.83 6.83
N THR A 4 -23.47 7.17 7.08
CA THR A 4 -22.29 7.16 7.52
C THR A 4 -21.42 6.08 7.28
N SER A 5 -21.71 5.01 7.32
CA SER A 5 -20.83 3.98 7.05
C SER A 5 -20.85 3.70 5.65
N LYS A 6 -20.27 4.56 4.91
CA LYS A 6 -19.93 4.29 3.63
C LYS A 6 -19.03 3.14 3.62
N PRO A 7 -19.28 2.06 2.90
CA PRO A 7 -18.36 0.97 2.77
C PRO A 7 -17.07 1.50 2.19
N SER A 8 -15.98 1.14 2.80
CA SER A 8 -14.68 1.47 2.28
C SER A 8 -14.49 0.79 0.94
N ALA A 9 -13.82 1.44 0.03
CA ALA A 9 -13.41 0.81 -1.20
C ALA A 9 -12.41 -0.29 -0.91
N ARG A 10 -12.33 -1.26 -1.81
CA ARG A 10 -11.38 -2.35 -1.68
C ARG A 10 -10.61 -2.55 -2.97
N LEU A 11 -9.36 -2.93 -2.81
CA LEU A 11 -8.51 -3.32 -3.92
C LEU A 11 -8.19 -4.79 -3.82
N ARG A 12 -7.97 -5.40 -4.98
CA ARG A 12 -7.30 -6.69 -5.06
C ARG A 12 -5.93 -6.45 -5.65
N ILE A 13 -4.91 -6.93 -4.95
CA ILE A 13 -3.52 -6.83 -5.40
C ILE A 13 -3.02 -8.24 -5.61
N ARG A 14 -2.53 -8.51 -6.82
CA ARG A 14 -1.88 -9.77 -7.14
C ARG A 14 -0.44 -9.49 -7.48
N ALA A 15 0.48 -10.10 -6.74
CA ALA A 15 1.92 -9.94 -6.96
C ALA A 15 2.51 -11.33 -7.06
N GLY A 16 2.98 -11.70 -8.25
CA GLY A 16 3.40 -13.07 -8.48
C GLY A 16 2.24 -14.02 -8.25
N ARG A 17 2.42 -14.94 -7.31
CA ARG A 17 1.35 -15.88 -6.94
C ARG A 17 0.61 -15.47 -5.69
N THR A 18 0.98 -14.34 -5.11
CA THR A 18 0.35 -13.85 -3.89
C THR A 18 -0.80 -12.92 -4.26
N GLU A 19 -1.95 -13.15 -3.65
CA GLU A 19 -3.12 -12.31 -3.88
C GLU A 19 -3.65 -11.87 -2.53
N LEU A 20 -3.94 -10.57 -2.40
CA LEU A 20 -4.56 -10.07 -1.19
C LEU A 20 -5.55 -8.96 -1.50
N GLU A 21 -6.39 -8.68 -0.52
CA GLU A 21 -7.32 -7.57 -0.60
C GLU A 21 -6.93 -6.51 0.40
N VAL A 22 -7.24 -5.28 0.06
CA VAL A 22 -6.92 -4.10 0.86
C VAL A 22 -8.18 -3.32 1.08
N ALA A 23 -8.44 -2.93 2.33
CA ALA A 23 -9.50 -1.99 2.65
C ALA A 23 -8.93 -0.59 2.60
N LEU A 24 -9.59 0.30 1.88
CA LEU A 24 -9.11 1.66 1.68
C LEU A 24 -9.94 2.65 2.49
N ASP A 25 -9.27 3.65 3.03
CA ASP A 25 -9.91 4.78 3.69
C ASP A 25 -10.38 5.78 2.63
N ASP A 26 -11.14 6.78 3.05
CA ASP A 26 -11.64 7.81 2.16
C ASP A 26 -10.69 9.01 2.20
N THR A 27 -9.73 9.05 1.30
CA THR A 27 -8.72 10.11 1.22
C THR A 27 -8.55 10.58 -0.21
N PRO A 28 -7.96 11.77 -0.43
CA PRO A 28 -7.69 12.22 -1.81
C PRO A 28 -6.80 11.28 -2.59
N THR A 29 -5.78 10.68 -1.95
CA THR A 29 -4.91 9.73 -2.63
C THR A 29 -5.68 8.49 -3.05
N VAL A 30 -6.58 7.99 -2.18
CA VAL A 30 -7.41 6.84 -2.52
C VAL A 30 -8.31 7.17 -3.71
N ALA A 31 -8.90 8.36 -3.75
CA ALA A 31 -9.73 8.75 -4.88
C ALA A 31 -8.94 8.71 -6.20
N ALA A 32 -7.72 9.24 -6.18
CA ALA A 32 -6.86 9.23 -7.37
C ALA A 32 -6.50 7.79 -7.77
N LEU A 33 -6.22 6.95 -6.78
CA LEU A 33 -5.87 5.55 -7.04
C LEU A 33 -7.03 4.80 -7.69
N LEU A 34 -8.24 5.00 -7.19
CA LEU A 34 -9.41 4.33 -7.74
C LEU A 34 -9.66 4.71 -9.19
N GLU A 35 -9.39 5.95 -9.55
CA GLU A 35 -9.55 6.39 -10.93
C GLU A 35 -8.51 5.78 -11.86
N ALA A 36 -7.38 5.36 -11.33
CA ALA A 36 -6.30 4.79 -12.13
C ALA A 36 -6.43 3.29 -12.36
N LEU A 37 -7.37 2.63 -11.70
CA LEU A 37 -7.53 1.18 -11.80
C LEU A 37 -8.16 0.77 -13.13
N PRO A 38 -7.83 -0.42 -13.64
CA PRO A 38 -6.76 -1.30 -13.16
C PRO A 38 -5.42 -0.89 -13.73
N PHE A 39 -4.35 -1.29 -13.06
CA PHE A 39 -3.02 -1.06 -13.63
C PHE A 39 -2.09 -2.22 -13.27
N GLU A 40 -0.96 -2.28 -13.97
CA GLU A 40 0.07 -3.28 -13.73
C GLU A 40 1.37 -2.60 -13.39
N SER A 41 2.22 -3.32 -12.67
CA SER A 41 3.48 -2.80 -12.19
C SER A 41 4.43 -3.97 -11.94
N SER A 42 5.56 -3.70 -11.33
CA SER A 42 6.53 -4.72 -10.94
C SER A 42 6.92 -4.50 -9.49
N ALA A 43 6.94 -5.58 -8.73
CA ALA A 43 7.26 -5.52 -7.31
C ALA A 43 8.73 -5.30 -7.08
N GLN A 44 9.02 -4.57 -6.01
CA GLN A 44 10.34 -4.45 -5.44
C GLN A 44 10.25 -4.68 -3.95
N THR A 45 11.34 -5.07 -3.33
CA THR A 45 11.36 -5.35 -1.89
C THR A 45 12.42 -4.51 -1.21
N TRP A 46 12.15 -4.16 0.05
CA TRP A 46 13.06 -3.36 0.86
C TRP A 46 12.84 -3.78 2.32
N GLY A 47 13.67 -4.73 2.80
CA GLY A 47 13.39 -5.37 4.08
C GLY A 47 12.05 -6.09 4.00
N GLU A 48 11.23 -5.94 5.02
CA GLU A 48 9.89 -6.53 5.01
C GLU A 48 8.86 -5.53 4.49
N GLU A 49 9.12 -5.02 3.31
CA GLU A 49 8.21 -4.14 2.60
C GLU A 49 8.21 -4.50 1.12
N VAL A 50 7.02 -4.55 0.52
CA VAL A 50 6.86 -4.66 -0.93
C VAL A 50 6.40 -3.30 -1.42
N TYR A 51 7.00 -2.79 -2.49
CA TYR A 51 6.53 -1.55 -3.10
C TYR A 51 6.57 -1.67 -4.61
N PHE A 52 5.76 -0.86 -5.29
CA PHE A 52 5.70 -0.86 -6.74
C PHE A 52 5.12 0.46 -7.24
N ASP A 53 5.54 0.87 -8.43
CA ASP A 53 5.08 2.12 -9.01
C ASP A 53 3.58 2.09 -9.26
N ALA A 54 2.93 3.21 -9.07
CA ALA A 54 1.52 3.39 -9.37
C ALA A 54 1.35 4.64 -10.24
N PRO A 55 0.43 4.62 -11.21
CA PRO A 55 0.32 5.71 -12.20
C PRO A 55 -0.47 6.90 -11.68
N ILE A 56 -0.16 7.37 -10.48
CA ILE A 56 -0.80 8.55 -9.92
C ILE A 56 0.28 9.48 -9.34
N SER A 57 -0.08 10.75 -9.24
CA SER A 57 0.77 11.76 -8.65
C SER A 57 -0.10 12.61 -7.74
N VAL A 58 0.24 12.63 -6.46
CA VAL A 58 -0.54 13.34 -5.45
C VAL A 58 0.41 14.02 -4.48
N GLU A 59 -0.14 14.92 -3.68
CA GLU A 59 0.65 15.63 -2.68
C GLU A 59 0.61 14.91 -1.36
N LEU A 60 1.57 15.22 -0.50
CA LEU A 60 1.64 14.67 0.84
C LEU A 60 0.44 15.17 1.66
N GLU A 61 -0.25 14.24 2.28
CA GLU A 61 -1.43 14.54 3.09
C GLU A 61 -1.04 14.85 4.53
N PRO A 62 -1.90 15.57 5.26
CA PRO A 62 -1.59 15.92 6.66
C PRO A 62 -1.39 14.71 7.56
N HIS A 63 -1.99 13.56 7.20
CA HIS A 63 -1.92 12.35 8.03
C HIS A 63 -0.74 11.45 7.64
N ALA A 64 0.14 11.92 6.78
CA ALA A 64 1.28 11.11 6.33
C ALA A 64 2.13 10.65 7.51
N ARG A 65 2.64 9.42 7.44
CA ARG A 65 3.44 8.81 8.50
C ARG A 65 4.66 8.12 7.92
N GLN A 66 5.71 8.07 8.73
CA GLN A 66 6.91 7.31 8.38
C GLN A 66 6.95 5.97 9.10
N ILE A 67 6.46 5.91 10.33
CA ILE A 67 6.40 4.66 11.09
C ILE A 67 4.94 4.22 11.14
N VAL A 68 4.68 2.99 10.71
CA VAL A 68 3.32 2.46 10.61
C VAL A 68 3.27 1.04 11.16
N GLU A 69 2.06 0.53 11.35
CA GLU A 69 1.87 -0.85 11.76
C GLU A 69 2.02 -1.79 10.57
N PRO A 70 2.47 -3.02 10.78
CA PRO A 70 2.53 -4.01 9.70
C PRO A 70 1.15 -4.19 9.06
N GLY A 71 1.12 -4.25 7.74
CA GLY A 71 -0.13 -4.39 6.99
C GLY A 71 -0.76 -3.07 6.60
N THR A 72 -0.19 -1.94 7.00
CA THR A 72 -0.65 -0.64 6.54
C THR A 72 -0.33 -0.49 5.05
N VAL A 73 -1.25 0.09 4.29
CA VAL A 73 -1.04 0.36 2.87
C VAL A 73 -0.79 1.85 2.72
N CYS A 74 0.31 2.19 2.08
CA CYS A 74 0.79 3.57 2.00
C CYS A 74 1.09 3.96 0.56
N PHE A 75 1.14 5.27 0.31
CA PHE A 75 1.59 5.80 -0.97
C PHE A 75 2.78 6.71 -0.71
N TRP A 76 3.90 6.39 -1.33
CA TRP A 76 5.15 7.15 -1.24
C TRP A 76 5.11 8.23 -2.33
N VAL A 77 4.94 9.47 -1.92
CA VAL A 77 4.70 10.58 -2.82
C VAL A 77 5.88 10.84 -3.76
N GLU A 78 7.09 10.88 -3.20
CA GLU A 78 8.29 11.19 -3.98
C GLU A 78 8.58 10.14 -5.05
N GLY A 79 8.23 8.88 -4.78
CA GLY A 79 8.48 7.80 -5.70
C GLY A 79 7.27 7.37 -6.51
N SER A 80 6.12 7.98 -6.26
CA SER A 80 4.84 7.60 -6.91
C SER A 80 4.63 6.10 -6.83
N ALA A 81 4.74 5.54 -5.62
CA ALA A 81 4.69 4.09 -5.43
C ALA A 81 3.77 3.71 -4.27
N LEU A 82 3.06 2.61 -4.44
CA LEU A 82 2.37 1.98 -3.32
C LEU A 82 3.40 1.21 -2.50
N ALA A 83 3.28 1.31 -1.18
CA ALA A 83 4.19 0.64 -0.25
C ALA A 83 3.36 -0.19 0.72
N LEU A 84 3.76 -1.45 0.86
CA LEU A 84 3.06 -2.45 1.66
C LEU A 84 4.04 -3.05 2.66
N PRO A 85 4.33 -2.33 3.76
CA PRO A 85 5.22 -2.87 4.79
C PRO A 85 4.49 -3.91 5.63
N PHE A 86 5.15 -5.03 5.89
CA PHE A 86 4.57 -6.10 6.68
C PHE A 86 5.48 -6.48 7.86
N GLY A 87 6.56 -5.75 8.06
CA GLY A 87 7.50 -5.94 9.16
C GLY A 87 8.60 -4.90 9.09
N PRO A 88 9.71 -5.09 9.82
CA PRO A 88 10.78 -4.10 9.85
C PRO A 88 11.40 -3.87 8.49
N THR A 89 11.74 -2.62 8.20
CA THR A 89 12.53 -2.22 7.05
C THR A 89 13.98 -2.05 7.49
N PRO A 90 14.92 -1.88 6.53
CA PRO A 90 16.33 -1.71 6.91
C PRO A 90 16.61 -0.54 7.84
N ILE A 91 15.73 0.45 7.92
CA ILE A 91 15.94 1.60 8.79
C ILE A 91 15.05 1.60 10.02
N SER A 92 14.32 0.51 10.27
CA SER A 92 13.47 0.41 11.45
C SER A 92 14.29 0.48 12.73
N THR A 93 13.75 1.13 13.76
CA THR A 93 14.45 1.33 15.02
C THR A 93 13.75 0.68 16.20
N ASP A 94 12.46 0.38 16.09
CA ASP A 94 11.68 -0.17 17.21
C ASP A 94 10.89 -1.42 16.80
N GLY A 95 11.25 -2.05 15.69
CA GLY A 95 10.56 -3.25 15.21
C GLY A 95 9.37 -2.99 14.32
N ARG A 96 8.83 -1.77 14.33
CA ARG A 96 7.75 -1.41 13.42
C ARG A 96 8.32 -0.99 12.08
N PRO A 97 7.57 -1.16 10.99
CA PRO A 97 7.99 -0.66 9.69
C PRO A 97 8.28 0.84 9.73
N LYS A 98 9.45 1.21 9.25
CA LYS A 98 9.81 2.61 9.08
C LYS A 98 10.06 2.84 7.60
N LEU A 99 9.23 3.68 6.99
CA LEU A 99 9.27 3.94 5.56
C LEU A 99 10.43 4.88 5.23
N ALA A 100 10.82 4.91 3.95
CA ALA A 100 11.93 5.75 3.52
C ALA A 100 11.69 7.23 3.83
N SER A 101 10.42 7.65 3.76
CA SER A 101 10.00 8.98 4.16
C SER A 101 8.53 8.90 4.56
N ARG A 102 7.95 10.02 5.00
CA ARG A 102 6.53 10.02 5.33
C ARG A 102 5.73 9.70 4.08
N CYS A 103 4.73 8.84 4.24
CA CYS A 103 3.86 8.41 3.15
C CYS A 103 2.41 8.67 3.50
N ASN A 104 1.58 8.86 2.49
CA ASN A 104 0.13 8.96 2.72
C ASN A 104 -0.39 7.58 3.11
N VAL A 105 -1.19 7.51 4.15
CA VAL A 105 -1.77 6.25 4.63
C VAL A 105 -3.09 6.04 3.91
N LEU A 106 -3.26 4.90 3.26
CA LEU A 106 -4.43 4.63 2.42
C LEU A 106 -5.40 3.63 3.03
N GLY A 107 -4.92 2.75 3.89
CA GLY A 107 -5.75 1.68 4.44
C GLY A 107 -4.90 0.55 4.94
N ARG A 108 -5.44 -0.67 4.86
CA ARG A 108 -4.73 -1.84 5.39
C ARG A 108 -5.04 -3.10 4.60
N VAL A 109 -4.10 -4.03 4.66
CA VAL A 109 -4.30 -5.37 4.11
C VAL A 109 -5.33 -6.10 4.97
N LEU A 110 -6.27 -6.75 4.30
CA LEU A 110 -7.22 -7.63 4.97
C LEU A 110 -6.60 -9.02 5.06
N GLY A 111 -6.74 -9.66 6.22
CA GLY A 111 -6.12 -10.96 6.44
C GLY A 111 -4.67 -10.83 6.85
N ASP A 112 -3.87 -11.82 6.50
CA ASP A 112 -2.50 -11.93 6.97
C ASP A 112 -1.52 -11.21 6.04
N ALA A 113 -1.00 -10.07 6.50
CA ALA A 113 -0.05 -9.29 5.72
C ALA A 113 1.27 -10.04 5.49
N ARG A 114 1.58 -11.06 6.31
CA ARG A 114 2.80 -11.86 6.13
C ARG A 114 2.80 -12.63 4.81
N ALA A 115 1.65 -12.76 4.15
CA ALA A 115 1.62 -13.33 2.81
C ALA A 115 2.53 -12.56 1.84
N LEU A 116 2.77 -11.28 2.11
CA LEU A 116 3.67 -10.46 1.29
C LEU A 116 5.12 -10.94 1.33
N ALA A 117 5.50 -11.74 2.33
CA ALA A 117 6.86 -12.27 2.41
C ALA A 117 7.20 -13.17 1.24
N LYS A 118 6.20 -13.67 0.52
CA LYS A 118 6.42 -14.54 -0.65
C LYS A 118 6.67 -13.76 -1.94
N VAL A 119 6.42 -12.45 -1.92
CA VAL A 119 6.61 -11.61 -3.11
C VAL A 119 8.10 -11.36 -3.30
N ARG A 120 8.54 -11.48 -4.54
CA ARG A 120 9.94 -11.28 -4.89
C ARG A 120 10.11 -10.08 -5.80
N SER A 121 11.27 -9.46 -5.73
CA SER A 121 11.62 -8.37 -6.63
C SER A 121 11.48 -8.86 -8.08
N GLY A 122 10.78 -8.09 -8.89
CA GLY A 122 10.51 -8.44 -10.27
C GLY A 122 9.20 -9.14 -10.52
N ASP A 123 8.49 -9.57 -9.47
CA ASP A 123 7.17 -10.18 -9.66
C ASP A 123 6.22 -9.18 -10.31
N LYS A 124 5.40 -9.68 -11.23
CA LYS A 124 4.37 -8.84 -11.85
C LYS A 124 3.30 -8.53 -10.84
N VAL A 125 2.85 -7.28 -10.86
CA VAL A 125 1.80 -6.80 -9.97
C VAL A 125 0.62 -6.36 -10.81
N ARG A 126 -0.58 -6.74 -10.37
CA ARG A 126 -1.82 -6.22 -10.93
C ARG A 126 -2.68 -5.69 -9.80
N VAL A 127 -3.18 -4.47 -9.99
CA VAL A 127 -4.04 -3.81 -9.02
C VAL A 127 -5.37 -3.52 -9.67
N GLU A 128 -6.43 -3.95 -9.03
CA GLU A 128 -7.78 -3.77 -9.58
C GLU A 128 -8.77 -3.59 -8.44
N ALA A 129 -9.97 -3.13 -8.78
CA ALA A 129 -11.04 -3.03 -7.79
C ALA A 129 -11.45 -4.43 -7.36
N ALA A 130 -11.69 -4.59 -6.08
CA ALA A 130 -12.15 -5.88 -5.55
C ALA A 130 -13.68 -5.92 -5.50
#